data_4a001ad57e77585ec6f1a97ac14b21f7
#
_entry.id   4a001ad57e77585ec6f1a97ac14b21f7
#
_cell.length_a   1.000
_cell.length_b   1.000
_cell.length_c   1.000
_cell.angle_alpha   90.00
_cell.angle_beta   90.00
_cell.angle_gamma   90.00
#
_symmetry.space_group_name_H-M   'P 1'
#
loop_
_entity.id
_entity.type
_entity.pdbx_description
1 polymer ?
#
loop_
_entity_poly.entity_id
_entity_poly.type
_entity_poly.pdbx_seq_one_letter_code
_entity_poly.pdbx_strand_id
1 'polypeptide(L)'
;YIVPDINIPRPVAEALLAGIMLDTKCFVIRAGVRTFEAAAYLKGKGADLVSVKRLFSNSMDVSRLRNRAVSSAESFDGCAISAIDFDSPDVRVIAAQAADELLNVSGVKASFVMFKSDGAVNISARSFGDINVQLIMEALGGGGHQTMAACRLKDFEMQDARSALRAAIEDYKTKNSK
;
A
#
# COMPACT_ATOMS: atom_id res chain seq x y z
N TYR A 1 30.59 1.39 -9.99
CA TYR A 1 29.94 1.95 -11.16
C TYR A 1 30.74 1.70 -12.43
N ILE A 2 31.17 0.49 -12.64
CA ILE A 2 31.90 0.22 -13.86
C ILE A 2 31.41 -1.15 -14.32
N VAL A 3 30.19 -1.18 -14.80
CA VAL A 3 29.82 -2.25 -15.71
C VAL A 3 29.81 -1.58 -17.08
N PRO A 4 30.83 -1.83 -17.90
CA PRO A 4 30.88 -1.24 -19.21
C PRO A 4 29.70 -1.78 -20.01
N ASP A 5 28.92 -0.88 -20.56
CA ASP A 5 27.98 -1.08 -21.67
C ASP A 5 27.17 -2.38 -21.64
N ILE A 6 26.45 -2.64 -20.54
CA ILE A 6 25.44 -3.69 -20.54
C ILE A 6 24.36 -3.28 -21.54
N ASN A 7 24.19 -4.09 -22.57
CA ASN A 7 23.07 -3.96 -23.47
C ASN A 7 21.79 -4.41 -22.73
N ILE A 8 21.00 -3.44 -22.24
CA ILE A 8 19.69 -3.70 -21.62
C ILE A 8 18.62 -3.52 -22.70
N PRO A 9 17.95 -4.59 -23.13
CA PRO A 9 16.83 -4.46 -24.07
C PRO A 9 15.71 -3.61 -23.46
N ARG A 10 15.01 -2.84 -24.30
CA ARG A 10 13.91 -1.95 -23.89
C ARG A 10 12.90 -2.61 -22.95
N PRO A 11 12.36 -3.84 -23.20
CA PRO A 11 11.40 -4.45 -22.28
C PRO A 11 11.98 -4.72 -20.88
N VAL A 12 13.28 -5.05 -20.81
CA VAL A 12 13.98 -5.25 -19.53
C VAL A 12 14.14 -3.91 -18.80
N ALA A 13 14.52 -2.84 -19.51
CA ALA A 13 14.61 -1.50 -18.95
C ALA A 13 13.25 -1.00 -18.43
N GLU A 14 12.16 -1.27 -19.15
CA GLU A 14 10.79 -0.95 -18.72
C GLU A 14 10.40 -1.74 -17.47
N ALA A 15 10.69 -3.03 -17.39
CA ALA A 15 10.40 -3.86 -16.22
C ALA A 15 11.18 -3.41 -14.97
N LEU A 16 12.48 -3.09 -15.14
CA LEU A 16 13.31 -2.58 -14.04
C LEU A 16 12.80 -1.21 -13.55
N LEU A 17 12.42 -0.32 -14.48
CA LEU A 17 11.87 0.98 -14.12
C LEU A 17 10.50 0.82 -13.42
N ALA A 18 9.66 -0.11 -13.87
CA ALA A 18 8.41 -0.46 -13.19
C ALA A 18 8.67 -0.93 -11.75
N GLY A 19 9.67 -1.78 -11.53
CA GLY A 19 10.08 -2.22 -10.20
C GLY A 19 10.48 -1.04 -9.29
N ILE A 20 11.31 -0.12 -9.79
CA ILE A 20 11.69 1.11 -9.07
C ILE A 20 10.44 1.93 -8.71
N MET A 21 9.54 2.16 -9.68
CA MET A 21 8.32 2.94 -9.45
C MET A 21 7.38 2.28 -8.43
N LEU A 22 7.28 0.95 -8.46
CA LEU A 22 6.46 0.20 -7.51
C LEU A 22 7.00 0.32 -6.08
N ASP A 23 8.30 0.06 -5.89
CA ASP A 23 8.95 0.04 -4.57
C ASP A 23 9.04 1.44 -3.94
N THR A 24 9.19 2.46 -4.76
CA THR A 24 9.28 3.86 -4.32
C THR A 24 7.94 4.60 -4.32
N LYS A 25 6.83 3.94 -4.65
CA LYS A 25 5.52 4.58 -4.88
C LYS A 25 5.65 5.80 -5.80
N CYS A 26 6.14 5.55 -7.00
CA CYS A 26 6.42 6.60 -8.00
C CYS A 26 7.34 7.70 -7.45
N PHE A 27 8.45 7.32 -6.82
CA PHE A 27 9.49 8.20 -6.26
C PHE A 27 9.06 9.02 -5.03
N VAL A 28 7.93 8.69 -4.40
CA VAL A 28 7.44 9.40 -3.20
C VAL A 28 8.18 8.95 -1.94
N ILE A 29 8.47 7.65 -1.79
CA ILE A 29 9.15 7.10 -0.63
C ILE A 29 10.42 6.36 -1.03
N ARG A 30 11.43 6.33 -0.13
CA ARG A 30 12.69 5.61 -0.31
C ARG A 30 13.45 5.95 -1.60
N ALA A 31 13.19 7.11 -2.19
CA ALA A 31 13.86 7.58 -3.39
C ALA A 31 14.95 8.58 -3.03
N GLY A 32 16.21 8.18 -3.19
CA GLY A 32 17.37 9.05 -3.11
C GLY A 32 17.90 9.44 -4.49
N VAL A 33 18.95 10.28 -4.55
CA VAL A 33 19.57 10.72 -5.82
C VAL A 33 19.90 9.53 -6.73
N ARG A 34 20.47 8.45 -6.16
CA ARG A 34 20.81 7.24 -6.92
C ARG A 34 19.61 6.54 -7.56
N THR A 35 18.43 6.65 -6.97
CA THR A 35 17.19 6.11 -7.54
C THR A 35 16.81 6.86 -8.81
N PHE A 36 16.94 8.18 -8.81
CA PHE A 36 16.69 9.01 -9.99
C PHE A 36 17.75 8.80 -11.07
N GLU A 37 19.03 8.64 -10.69
CA GLU A 37 20.11 8.29 -11.63
C GLU A 37 19.84 6.94 -12.31
N ALA A 38 19.41 5.93 -11.54
CA ALA A 38 19.03 4.62 -12.09
C ALA A 38 17.84 4.74 -13.05
N ALA A 39 16.82 5.52 -12.69
CA ALA A 39 15.67 5.74 -13.56
C ALA A 39 16.06 6.48 -14.85
N ALA A 40 16.93 7.51 -14.75
CA ALA A 40 17.46 8.23 -15.92
C ALA A 40 18.26 7.30 -16.83
N TYR A 41 19.11 6.44 -16.25
CA TYR A 41 19.87 5.45 -17.00
C TYR A 41 18.94 4.48 -17.77
N LEU A 42 17.91 3.93 -17.12
CA LEU A 42 16.93 3.05 -17.76
C LEU A 42 16.13 3.77 -18.85
N LYS A 43 15.81 5.04 -18.64
CA LYS A 43 15.19 5.90 -19.67
C LYS A 43 16.13 6.06 -20.88
N GLY A 44 17.42 6.26 -20.64
CA GLY A 44 18.45 6.30 -21.70
C GLY A 44 18.62 4.99 -22.46
N LYS A 45 18.32 3.83 -21.83
CA LYS A 45 18.26 2.51 -22.48
C LYS A 45 16.93 2.26 -23.22
N GLY A 46 16.07 3.27 -23.35
CA GLY A 46 14.87 3.24 -24.17
C GLY A 46 13.58 2.90 -23.42
N ALA A 47 13.58 2.82 -22.09
CA ALA A 47 12.36 2.60 -21.34
C ALA A 47 11.34 3.71 -21.63
N ASP A 48 10.11 3.31 -21.98
CA ASP A 48 8.99 4.20 -22.21
C ASP A 48 8.07 4.27 -21.00
N LEU A 49 7.90 5.48 -20.45
CA LEU A 49 7.08 5.68 -19.24
C LEU A 49 5.60 5.35 -19.46
N VAL A 50 5.09 5.50 -20.68
CA VAL A 50 3.70 5.14 -20.99
C VAL A 50 3.54 3.63 -20.95
N SER A 51 4.49 2.88 -21.52
CA SER A 51 4.52 1.42 -21.45
C SER A 51 4.64 0.96 -20.00
N VAL A 52 5.54 1.55 -19.21
CA VAL A 52 5.67 1.27 -17.78
C VAL A 52 4.36 1.55 -17.03
N LYS A 53 3.71 2.68 -17.28
CA LYS A 53 2.41 3.00 -16.66
C LYS A 53 1.32 1.99 -16.98
N ARG A 54 1.34 1.43 -18.20
CA ARG A 54 0.37 0.40 -18.60
C ARG A 54 0.55 -0.92 -17.86
N LEU A 55 1.75 -1.24 -17.37
CA LEU A 55 1.99 -2.43 -16.52
C LEU A 55 1.22 -2.36 -15.19
N PHE A 56 0.84 -1.17 -14.73
CA PHE A 56 0.06 -0.95 -13.51
C PHE A 56 -1.44 -0.73 -13.79
N SER A 57 -1.89 -0.96 -15.02
CA SER A 57 -3.30 -0.80 -15.34
C SER A 57 -4.12 -1.94 -14.74
N ASN A 58 -5.27 -1.60 -14.20
CA ASN A 58 -6.25 -2.54 -13.68
C ASN A 58 -7.43 -2.67 -14.65
N SER A 59 -8.17 -3.76 -14.56
CA SER A 59 -9.46 -3.88 -15.24
C SER A 59 -10.46 -2.85 -14.68
N MET A 60 -11.50 -2.56 -15.47
CA MET A 60 -12.56 -1.65 -15.02
C MET A 60 -13.25 -2.18 -13.75
N ASP A 61 -13.41 -3.49 -13.61
CA ASP A 61 -14.05 -4.11 -12.47
C ASP A 61 -13.20 -3.98 -11.19
N VAL A 62 -11.90 -4.26 -11.29
CA VAL A 62 -10.97 -4.03 -10.16
C VAL A 62 -10.97 -2.56 -9.76
N SER A 63 -11.00 -1.63 -10.73
CA SER A 63 -11.06 -0.19 -10.47
C SER A 63 -12.37 0.22 -9.77
N ARG A 64 -13.50 -0.32 -10.18
CA ARG A 64 -14.81 -0.08 -9.51
C ARG A 64 -14.82 -0.60 -8.07
N LEU A 65 -14.32 -1.83 -7.85
CA LEU A 65 -14.27 -2.43 -6.52
C LEU A 65 -13.32 -1.66 -5.58
N ARG A 66 -12.15 -1.23 -6.09
CA ARG A 66 -11.24 -0.39 -5.34
C ARG A 66 -11.90 0.96 -4.95
N ASN A 67 -12.54 1.63 -5.90
CA ASN A 67 -13.23 2.89 -5.62
C ASN A 67 -14.37 2.71 -4.60
N ARG A 68 -15.10 1.60 -4.63
CA ARG A 68 -16.10 1.27 -3.61
C ARG A 68 -15.46 1.14 -2.23
N ALA A 69 -14.32 0.43 -2.12
CA ALA A 69 -13.58 0.33 -0.87
C ALA A 69 -13.08 1.69 -0.37
N VAL A 70 -12.57 2.55 -1.25
CA VAL A 70 -12.14 3.92 -0.90
C VAL A 70 -13.32 4.77 -0.43
N SER A 71 -14.44 4.73 -1.15
CA SER A 71 -15.64 5.54 -0.83
C SER A 71 -16.33 5.13 0.47
N SER A 72 -16.14 3.89 0.95
CA SER A 72 -16.67 3.41 2.22
C SER A 72 -15.80 3.74 3.43
N ALA A 73 -14.67 4.43 3.22
CA ALA A 73 -13.73 4.73 4.30
C ALA A 73 -14.29 5.77 5.27
N GLU A 74 -14.08 5.53 6.54
CA GLU A 74 -14.40 6.43 7.64
C GLU A 74 -13.13 7.09 8.17
N SER A 75 -13.21 8.36 8.54
CA SER A 75 -12.11 9.02 9.23
C SER A 75 -12.13 8.67 10.72
N PHE A 76 -10.99 8.30 11.26
CA PHE A 76 -10.82 7.99 12.66
C PHE A 76 -9.45 8.50 13.13
N ASP A 77 -9.46 9.60 13.84
CA ASP A 77 -8.28 10.18 14.49
C ASP A 77 -7.06 10.33 13.55
N GLY A 78 -7.27 10.96 12.38
CA GLY A 78 -6.24 11.15 11.36
C GLY A 78 -5.84 9.86 10.59
N CYS A 79 -6.61 8.78 10.79
CA CYS A 79 -6.53 7.56 10.02
C CYS A 79 -7.78 7.38 9.15
N ALA A 80 -7.65 6.68 8.03
CA ALA A 80 -8.78 6.22 7.24
C ALA A 80 -8.97 4.72 7.45
N ILE A 81 -10.17 4.30 7.82
CA ILE A 81 -10.54 2.88 8.02
C ILE A 81 -11.64 2.53 7.05
N SER A 82 -11.41 1.51 6.22
CA SER A 82 -12.41 0.96 5.30
C SER A 82 -12.62 -0.53 5.55
N ALA A 83 -13.82 -1.01 5.30
CA ALA A 83 -14.13 -2.44 5.32
C ALA A 83 -14.74 -2.84 3.97
N ILE A 84 -14.14 -3.83 3.33
CA ILE A 84 -14.63 -4.40 2.07
C ILE A 84 -15.77 -5.36 2.37
N ASP A 85 -16.92 -5.12 1.74
CA ASP A 85 -18.20 -5.83 1.91
C ASP A 85 -18.55 -6.72 0.69
N PHE A 86 -17.60 -7.00 -0.16
CA PHE A 86 -17.74 -7.82 -1.36
C PHE A 86 -16.66 -8.89 -1.47
N ASP A 87 -16.99 -9.98 -2.17
CA ASP A 87 -16.03 -11.03 -2.51
C ASP A 87 -15.37 -10.75 -3.86
N SER A 88 -14.07 -11.03 -3.94
CA SER A 88 -13.29 -10.95 -5.17
C SER A 88 -12.06 -11.85 -5.04
N PRO A 89 -11.64 -12.57 -6.10
CA PRO A 89 -10.37 -13.28 -6.11
C PRO A 89 -9.18 -12.33 -5.90
N ASP A 90 -9.34 -11.07 -6.30
CA ASP A 90 -8.31 -10.02 -6.19
C ASP A 90 -8.45 -9.17 -4.92
N VAL A 91 -9.27 -9.58 -3.94
CA VAL A 91 -9.59 -8.76 -2.76
C VAL A 91 -8.36 -8.27 -2.01
N ARG A 92 -7.30 -9.08 -1.93
CA ARG A 92 -6.03 -8.69 -1.29
C ARG A 92 -5.33 -7.54 -2.03
N VAL A 93 -5.31 -7.61 -3.36
CA VAL A 93 -4.72 -6.56 -4.21
C VAL A 93 -5.57 -5.30 -4.14
N ILE A 94 -6.89 -5.44 -4.23
CA ILE A 94 -7.84 -4.32 -4.10
C ILE A 94 -7.67 -3.61 -2.76
N ALA A 95 -7.60 -4.36 -1.65
CA ALA A 95 -7.41 -3.82 -0.32
C ALA A 95 -6.08 -3.05 -0.18
N ALA A 96 -4.99 -3.61 -0.71
CA ALA A 96 -3.70 -2.95 -0.70
C ALA A 96 -3.71 -1.65 -1.52
N GLN A 97 -4.29 -1.67 -2.72
CA GLN A 97 -4.41 -0.49 -3.59
C GLN A 97 -5.35 0.57 -2.99
N ALA A 98 -6.46 0.16 -2.37
CA ALA A 98 -7.37 1.08 -1.68
C ALA A 98 -6.68 1.73 -0.48
N ALA A 99 -5.89 0.98 0.29
CA ALA A 99 -5.12 1.54 1.39
C ALA A 99 -4.08 2.57 0.90
N ASP A 100 -3.41 2.31 -0.23
CA ASP A 100 -2.51 3.29 -0.84
C ASP A 100 -3.24 4.54 -1.34
N GLU A 101 -4.43 4.37 -1.93
CA GLU A 101 -5.25 5.49 -2.43
C GLU A 101 -5.77 6.39 -1.31
N LEU A 102 -6.18 5.82 -0.18
CA LEU A 102 -6.65 6.55 0.99
C LEU A 102 -5.57 7.47 1.60
N LEU A 103 -4.30 7.19 1.41
CA LEU A 103 -3.21 8.09 1.84
C LEU A 103 -3.15 9.40 1.04
N ASN A 104 -3.81 9.47 -0.12
CA ASN A 104 -3.89 10.70 -0.91
C ASN A 104 -4.99 11.65 -0.40
N VAL A 105 -5.79 11.23 0.58
CA VAL A 105 -6.84 12.05 1.18
C VAL A 105 -6.21 13.02 2.19
N SER A 106 -6.53 14.30 2.08
CA SER A 106 -5.99 15.33 2.98
C SER A 106 -6.29 15.01 4.44
N GLY A 107 -5.27 15.09 5.30
CA GLY A 107 -5.39 14.81 6.74
C GLY A 107 -5.26 13.33 7.11
N VAL A 108 -5.20 12.42 6.15
CA VAL A 108 -4.96 10.99 6.41
C VAL A 108 -3.46 10.73 6.53
N LYS A 109 -3.02 10.27 7.71
CA LYS A 109 -1.63 9.90 8.02
C LYS A 109 -1.39 8.40 7.92
N ALA A 110 -2.43 7.59 8.12
CA ALA A 110 -2.42 6.15 7.92
C ALA A 110 -3.77 5.64 7.42
N SER A 111 -3.76 4.54 6.72
CA SER A 111 -4.96 3.90 6.17
C SER A 111 -4.98 2.42 6.50
N PHE A 112 -6.17 1.91 6.78
CA PHE A 112 -6.42 0.52 7.14
C PHE A 112 -7.61 0.02 6.34
N VAL A 113 -7.39 -1.00 5.52
CA VAL A 113 -8.46 -1.63 4.73
C VAL A 113 -8.64 -3.06 5.19
N MET A 114 -9.83 -3.35 5.67
CA MET A 114 -10.25 -4.63 6.23
C MET A 114 -11.02 -5.43 5.18
N PHE A 115 -10.79 -6.74 5.11
CA PHE A 115 -11.48 -7.63 4.19
C PHE A 115 -11.51 -9.07 4.71
N LYS A 116 -12.55 -9.83 4.33
CA LYS A 116 -12.61 -11.26 4.60
C LYS A 116 -11.88 -12.05 3.50
N SER A 117 -11.03 -12.99 3.87
CA SER A 117 -10.40 -13.97 2.97
C SER A 117 -9.94 -15.18 3.77
N ASP A 118 -10.12 -16.37 3.22
CA ASP A 118 -9.70 -17.65 3.82
C ASP A 118 -10.18 -17.83 5.27
N GLY A 119 -11.45 -17.50 5.54
CA GLY A 119 -12.10 -17.68 6.84
C GLY A 119 -11.55 -16.75 7.95
N ALA A 120 -10.89 -15.64 7.58
CA ALA A 120 -10.36 -14.67 8.53
C ALA A 120 -10.60 -13.24 8.06
N VAL A 121 -10.60 -12.30 8.99
CA VAL A 121 -10.51 -10.88 8.69
C VAL A 121 -9.04 -10.51 8.52
N ASN A 122 -8.70 -9.93 7.38
CA ASN A 122 -7.36 -9.45 7.10
C ASN A 122 -7.40 -7.91 7.07
N ILE A 123 -6.30 -7.28 7.49
CA ILE A 123 -6.14 -5.83 7.47
C ILE A 123 -4.89 -5.49 6.68
N SER A 124 -5.02 -4.63 5.68
CA SER A 124 -3.90 -4.02 4.96
C SER A 124 -3.70 -2.60 5.49
N ALA A 125 -2.51 -2.29 6.00
CA ALA A 125 -2.18 -1.02 6.61
C ALA A 125 -1.09 -0.29 5.83
N ARG A 126 -1.23 1.03 5.66
CA ARG A 126 -0.29 1.91 4.95
C ARG A 126 -0.10 3.22 5.68
N SER A 127 1.10 3.82 5.54
CA SER A 127 1.39 5.20 5.95
C SER A 127 2.53 5.78 5.11
N PHE A 128 2.76 7.08 5.20
CA PHE A 128 3.98 7.72 4.66
C PHE A 128 5.10 7.81 5.70
N GLY A 129 4.90 7.31 6.92
CA GLY A 129 5.90 7.28 7.98
C GLY A 129 5.53 8.09 9.23
N ASP A 130 4.51 8.96 9.16
CA ASP A 130 3.99 9.72 10.31
C ASP A 130 3.43 8.81 11.41
N ILE A 131 2.83 7.72 11.01
CA ILE A 131 2.32 6.64 11.88
C ILE A 131 3.06 5.36 11.54
N ASN A 132 3.64 4.71 12.54
CA ASN A 132 4.25 3.40 12.36
C ASN A 132 3.17 2.32 12.37
N VAL A 133 2.69 1.95 11.18
CA VAL A 133 1.62 0.93 11.04
C VAL A 133 2.09 -0.47 11.42
N GLN A 134 3.39 -0.75 11.43
CA GLN A 134 3.94 -2.02 11.90
C GLN A 134 3.55 -2.27 13.36
N LEU A 135 3.79 -1.30 14.26
CA LEU A 135 3.50 -1.43 15.69
C LEU A 135 2.00 -1.65 15.95
N ILE A 136 1.14 -0.99 15.17
CA ILE A 136 -0.32 -1.19 15.28
C ILE A 136 -0.70 -2.60 14.84
N MET A 137 -0.13 -3.10 13.74
CA MET A 137 -0.42 -4.46 13.25
C MET A 137 0.19 -5.53 14.16
N GLU A 138 1.37 -5.31 14.75
CA GLU A 138 1.98 -6.21 15.73
C GLU A 138 1.12 -6.35 17.00
N ALA A 139 0.49 -5.28 17.46
CA ALA A 139 -0.45 -5.33 18.59
C ALA A 139 -1.68 -6.23 18.29
N LEU A 140 -1.99 -6.46 17.00
CA LEU A 140 -3.05 -7.34 16.53
C LEU A 140 -2.53 -8.72 16.08
N GLY A 141 -1.27 -9.04 16.38
CA GLY A 141 -0.65 -10.33 16.00
C GLY A 141 -0.19 -10.40 14.54
N GLY A 142 -0.08 -9.26 13.87
CA GLY A 142 0.43 -9.13 12.51
C GLY A 142 1.89 -8.66 12.48
N GLY A 143 2.26 -7.94 11.40
CA GLY A 143 3.59 -7.38 11.24
C GLY A 143 3.78 -6.70 9.89
N GLY A 144 5.03 -6.29 9.64
CA GLY A 144 5.40 -5.63 8.39
C GLY A 144 6.56 -4.66 8.58
N HIS A 145 6.43 -3.49 7.96
CA HIS A 145 7.36 -2.37 8.06
C HIS A 145 6.63 -1.10 8.51
N GLN A 146 7.38 -0.08 8.90
CA GLN A 146 6.85 1.19 9.37
C GLN A 146 5.74 1.78 8.48
N THR A 147 5.90 1.68 7.15
CA THR A 147 4.99 2.29 6.17
C THR A 147 4.01 1.30 5.54
N MET A 148 4.18 0.00 5.76
CA MET A 148 3.40 -1.06 5.15
C MET A 148 3.37 -2.28 6.06
N ALA A 149 2.19 -2.64 6.55
CA ALA A 149 2.00 -3.77 7.44
C ALA A 149 0.65 -4.44 7.18
N ALA A 150 0.46 -5.62 7.76
CA ALA A 150 -0.79 -6.36 7.67
C ALA A 150 -0.98 -7.24 8.91
N CYS A 151 -2.22 -7.60 9.19
CA CYS A 151 -2.54 -8.66 10.13
C CYS A 151 -3.66 -9.56 9.63
N ARG A 152 -3.77 -10.73 10.24
CA ARG A 152 -4.80 -11.72 9.98
C ARG A 152 -5.45 -12.12 11.30
N LEU A 153 -6.70 -11.77 11.47
CA LEU A 153 -7.51 -12.05 12.65
C LEU A 153 -8.39 -13.28 12.37
N LYS A 154 -8.02 -14.41 12.96
CA LYS A 154 -8.80 -15.64 12.89
C LYS A 154 -9.95 -15.53 13.90
N ASP A 155 -11.09 -16.11 13.56
CA ASP A 155 -12.27 -16.19 14.42
C ASP A 155 -12.84 -14.81 14.85
N PHE A 156 -12.55 -13.77 14.06
CA PHE A 156 -13.10 -12.43 14.24
C PHE A 156 -14.21 -12.17 13.21
N GLU A 157 -15.31 -11.56 13.69
CA GLU A 157 -16.24 -10.89 12.79
C GLU A 157 -15.71 -9.49 12.44
N MET A 158 -16.20 -8.93 11.32
CA MET A 158 -15.72 -7.64 10.81
C MET A 158 -15.85 -6.51 11.83
N GLN A 159 -16.93 -6.53 12.63
CA GLN A 159 -17.19 -5.51 13.64
C GLN A 159 -16.21 -5.61 14.82
N ASP A 160 -15.90 -6.83 15.26
CA ASP A 160 -14.94 -7.07 16.35
C ASP A 160 -13.53 -6.68 15.93
N ALA A 161 -13.15 -7.03 14.70
CA ALA A 161 -11.88 -6.63 14.11
C ALA A 161 -11.76 -5.11 13.98
N ARG A 162 -12.84 -4.41 13.61
CA ARG A 162 -12.89 -2.95 13.58
C ARG A 162 -12.67 -2.34 14.96
N SER A 163 -13.33 -2.90 15.97
CA SER A 163 -13.19 -2.43 17.37
C SER A 163 -11.76 -2.67 17.88
N ALA A 164 -11.19 -3.83 17.62
CA ALA A 164 -9.80 -4.15 17.98
C ALA A 164 -8.80 -3.22 17.26
N LEU A 165 -9.01 -2.93 15.97
CA LEU A 165 -8.17 -2.00 15.22
C LEU A 165 -8.22 -0.59 15.80
N ARG A 166 -9.40 -0.07 16.12
CA ARG A 166 -9.55 1.27 16.74
C ARG A 166 -8.83 1.34 18.09
N ALA A 167 -9.01 0.34 18.94
CA ALA A 167 -8.30 0.25 20.22
C ALA A 167 -6.77 0.23 20.04
N ALA A 168 -6.25 -0.52 19.06
CA ALA A 168 -4.83 -0.55 18.76
C ALA A 168 -4.29 0.79 18.26
N ILE A 169 -5.05 1.53 17.46
CA ILE A 169 -4.70 2.89 17.00
C ILE A 169 -4.65 3.86 18.17
N GLU A 170 -5.65 3.84 19.07
CA GLU A 170 -5.71 4.70 20.26
C GLU A 170 -4.55 4.43 21.21
N ASP A 171 -4.25 3.16 21.49
CA ASP A 171 -3.13 2.75 22.35
C ASP A 171 -1.77 3.19 21.75
N TYR A 172 -1.58 2.98 20.43
CA TYR A 172 -0.39 3.45 19.73
C TYR A 172 -0.22 4.97 19.89
N LYS A 173 -1.26 5.75 19.70
CA LYS A 173 -1.19 7.22 19.81
C LYS A 173 -0.93 7.66 21.22
N THR A 174 -1.58 7.07 22.20
CA THR A 174 -1.36 7.38 23.61
C THR A 174 0.10 7.16 24.00
N LYS A 175 0.73 6.10 23.52
CA LYS A 175 2.14 5.78 23.78
C LYS A 175 3.13 6.67 23.02
N ASN A 176 2.72 7.25 21.88
CA ASN A 176 3.59 8.03 20.99
C ASN A 176 3.21 9.51 20.90
N SER A 177 2.22 9.98 21.67
CA SER A 177 1.90 11.41 21.85
C SER A 177 2.96 12.03 22.77
N LYS A 178 4.05 12.57 22.15
CA LYS A 178 5.00 13.48 22.78
C LYS A 178 5.05 14.77 22.02
#